data_fbcd61e1ce5e16bb1e17c87973db7661
#
_entry.id   fbcd61e1ce5e16bb1e17c87973db7661
#
_cell.length_a   1.000
_cell.length_b   1.000
_cell.length_c   1.000
_cell.angle_alpha   90.00
_cell.angle_beta   90.00
_cell.angle_gamma   90.00
#
_symmetry.space_group_name_H-M   'P 1'
#
loop_
_entity.id
_entity.type
_entity.pdbx_description
1 polymer ?
#
loop_
_entity_poly.entity_id
_entity_poly.type
_entity_poly.pdbx_seq_one_letter_code
_entity_poly.pdbx_strand_id
1 'polypeptide(L)'
;SKAMNKVEWEGTPIRVAGIDPAFTNGGDRTILYTASVGYDKSGQYVIEFGDAVHLNDDATNKSVPRTYQIVKQIKEHCEKRNILPENVAVDATGAGAPFCDVLSGEWGSGFLRVGFGGKASDKRVSANSRSIGTELYVNRVSELWFVGKELMRTRQVFGVSTDLAQEITSRNYDMVKSGTLRVKIESKPEFKARFGRSPDLADAAFLALDCARQRLGLVAVDPPEEGKDGRPHRRTTIKQLGQALQNRDAVLLD
;
A
#
# COMPACT_ATOMS: atom_id res chain seq x y z
N SER A 1 21.31 -4.59 -14.96
CA SER A 1 19.92 -4.62 -14.58
C SER A 1 19.17 -3.60 -15.43
N LYS A 2 18.26 -4.10 -16.31
CA LYS A 2 17.39 -3.24 -17.09
C LYS A 2 16.50 -2.47 -16.11
N ALA A 3 16.45 -1.14 -16.24
CA ALA A 3 15.49 -0.29 -15.58
C ALA A 3 14.09 -0.88 -15.82
N MET A 4 13.47 -1.41 -14.77
CA MET A 4 12.08 -1.84 -14.84
C MET A 4 11.25 -0.63 -15.22
N ASN A 5 10.39 -0.78 -16.20
CA ASN A 5 9.63 0.25 -16.89
C ASN A 5 9.14 1.35 -15.93
N LYS A 6 9.71 2.54 -16.07
CA LYS A 6 9.20 3.74 -15.41
C LYS A 6 7.87 4.13 -16.05
N VAL A 7 6.96 4.64 -15.24
CA VAL A 7 5.67 5.15 -15.72
C VAL A 7 5.90 6.46 -16.48
N GLU A 8 5.33 6.54 -17.67
CA GLU A 8 5.17 7.82 -18.37
C GLU A 8 3.83 8.46 -17.94
N TRP A 9 3.92 9.46 -17.09
CA TRP A 9 2.76 10.09 -16.48
C TRP A 9 2.00 11.03 -17.43
N GLU A 10 0.65 11.00 -17.34
CA GLU A 10 -0.23 12.01 -17.94
C GLU A 10 -0.43 13.21 -17.00
N GLY A 11 0.59 13.88 -16.60
CA GLY A 11 0.54 14.97 -15.65
C GLY A 11 1.38 14.71 -14.42
N THR A 12 1.17 15.51 -13.36
CA THR A 12 1.94 15.36 -12.11
C THR A 12 1.29 14.30 -11.22
N PRO A 13 1.97 13.19 -10.91
CA PRO A 13 1.44 12.19 -10.01
C PRO A 13 1.40 12.69 -8.57
N ILE A 14 0.45 12.19 -7.78
CA ILE A 14 0.39 12.42 -6.35
C ILE A 14 1.36 11.47 -5.66
N ARG A 15 2.16 11.99 -4.72
CA ARG A 15 3.10 11.18 -3.95
C ARG A 15 2.45 10.67 -2.67
N VAL A 16 2.68 9.40 -2.38
CA VAL A 16 2.21 8.71 -1.17
C VAL A 16 3.36 7.97 -0.50
N ALA A 17 3.19 7.60 0.76
CA ALA A 17 4.14 6.73 1.44
C ALA A 17 3.44 5.75 2.39
N GLY A 18 4.13 4.62 2.64
CA GLY A 18 3.81 3.67 3.69
C GLY A 18 4.95 3.58 4.70
N ILE A 19 4.62 3.48 5.97
CA ILE A 19 5.58 3.39 7.06
C ILE A 19 5.30 2.14 7.87
N ASP A 20 6.28 1.24 7.92
CA ASP A 20 6.31 0.08 8.82
C ASP A 20 7.32 0.36 9.94
N PRO A 21 6.88 0.80 11.13
CA PRO A 21 7.78 1.15 12.22
C PRO A 21 8.28 -0.10 12.94
N ALA A 22 9.58 -0.17 13.23
CA ALA A 22 10.19 -1.22 14.02
C ALA A 22 10.58 -0.72 15.41
N PHE A 23 10.28 -1.53 16.44
CA PHE A 23 10.48 -1.16 17.85
C PHE A 23 11.44 -2.11 18.58
N THR A 24 11.91 -3.18 17.92
CA THR A 24 12.76 -4.18 18.54
C THR A 24 14.25 -3.90 18.30
N ASN A 25 15.09 -4.12 19.34
CA ASN A 25 16.54 -4.00 19.24
C ASN A 25 17.20 -5.15 18.46
N GLY A 26 16.44 -5.94 17.70
CA GLY A 26 16.88 -7.20 17.15
C GLY A 26 16.61 -7.42 15.66
N GLY A 27 16.88 -6.44 14.79
CA GLY A 27 16.96 -6.68 13.35
C GLY A 27 15.76 -6.27 12.52
N ASP A 28 14.62 -5.86 13.09
CA ASP A 28 13.53 -5.27 12.34
C ASP A 28 13.85 -3.78 12.09
N ARG A 29 13.56 -3.31 10.86
CA ARG A 29 13.93 -1.95 10.42
C ARG A 29 12.69 -1.12 10.21
N THR A 30 12.72 0.14 10.67
CA THR A 30 11.69 1.10 10.26
C THR A 30 11.89 1.42 8.78
N ILE A 31 10.87 1.15 7.98
CA ILE A 31 10.87 1.39 6.54
C ILE A 31 9.88 2.50 6.22
N LEU A 32 10.34 3.51 5.49
CA LEU A 32 9.51 4.45 4.76
C LEU A 32 9.57 4.08 3.28
N TYR A 33 8.46 3.61 2.71
CA TYR A 33 8.38 3.28 1.29
C TYR A 33 7.56 4.33 0.55
N THR A 34 8.15 4.97 -0.46
CA THR A 34 7.50 6.02 -1.25
C THR A 34 6.87 5.45 -2.52
N ALA A 35 5.82 6.09 -3.01
CA ALA A 35 5.23 5.76 -4.30
C ALA A 35 4.63 7.00 -4.96
N SER A 36 4.37 6.91 -6.26
CA SER A 36 3.66 7.91 -7.06
C SER A 36 2.40 7.29 -7.64
N VAL A 37 1.30 8.04 -7.67
CA VAL A 37 -0.02 7.55 -8.10
C VAL A 37 -0.62 8.56 -9.08
N GLY A 38 -1.14 8.08 -10.19
CA GLY A 38 -1.73 8.94 -11.22
C GLY A 38 -2.11 8.17 -12.47
N TYR A 39 -2.51 8.90 -13.50
CA TYR A 39 -2.74 8.32 -14.81
C TYR A 39 -1.45 8.24 -15.62
N ASP A 40 -1.21 7.09 -16.23
CA ASP A 40 -0.18 6.95 -17.24
C ASP A 40 -0.66 7.50 -18.60
N LYS A 41 0.25 7.66 -19.57
CA LYS A 41 -0.11 8.11 -20.92
C LYS A 41 -1.09 7.20 -21.66
N SER A 42 -1.28 5.97 -21.19
CA SER A 42 -2.30 5.07 -21.72
C SER A 42 -3.69 5.34 -21.12
N GLY A 43 -3.80 6.25 -20.14
CA GLY A 43 -5.02 6.56 -19.40
C GLY A 43 -5.36 5.50 -18.34
N GLN A 44 -4.42 4.64 -17.94
CA GLN A 44 -4.58 3.72 -16.84
C GLN A 44 -4.18 4.39 -15.52
N TYR A 45 -4.98 4.21 -14.46
CA TYR A 45 -4.63 4.72 -13.12
C TYR A 45 -3.73 3.72 -12.43
N VAL A 46 -2.49 4.15 -12.13
CA VAL A 46 -1.41 3.26 -11.72
C VAL A 46 -0.66 3.78 -10.51
N ILE A 47 0.10 2.89 -9.86
CA ILE A 47 1.06 3.22 -8.81
C ILE A 47 2.46 2.79 -9.24
N GLU A 48 3.45 3.67 -9.06
CA GLU A 48 4.86 3.38 -9.24
C GLU A 48 5.57 3.46 -7.89
N PHE A 49 6.11 2.35 -7.42
CA PHE A 49 6.94 2.31 -6.23
C PHE A 49 8.27 3.03 -6.48
N GLY A 50 8.65 3.86 -5.52
CA GLY A 50 9.88 4.63 -5.52
C GLY A 50 10.92 4.07 -4.56
N ASP A 51 11.50 4.97 -3.74
CA ASP A 51 12.56 4.61 -2.81
C ASP A 51 12.02 3.95 -1.54
N ALA A 52 12.68 2.89 -1.10
CA ALA A 52 12.59 2.35 0.25
C ALA A 52 13.70 2.98 1.10
N VAL A 53 13.31 3.77 2.10
CA VAL A 53 14.25 4.43 3.02
C VAL A 53 14.29 3.65 4.33
N HIS A 54 15.47 3.13 4.69
CA HIS A 54 15.71 2.52 5.97
C HIS A 54 16.01 3.62 7.00
N LEU A 55 15.17 3.74 8.00
CA LEU A 55 15.32 4.74 9.07
C LEU A 55 15.93 4.10 10.29
N ASN A 56 17.01 4.69 10.77
CA ASN A 56 17.75 4.18 11.93
C ASN A 56 17.87 5.29 12.97
N ASP A 57 17.75 4.91 14.24
CA ASP A 57 18.09 5.81 15.34
C ASP A 57 19.59 5.82 15.60
N ASP A 58 20.07 6.92 16.13
CA ASP A 58 21.40 7.02 16.70
C ASP A 58 21.35 6.57 18.17
N ALA A 59 21.75 5.34 18.44
CA ALA A 59 21.77 4.74 19.77
C ALA A 59 22.74 5.47 20.75
N THR A 60 23.66 6.30 20.25
CA THR A 60 24.58 7.10 21.06
C THR A 60 23.93 8.39 21.57
N ASN A 61 22.94 8.90 20.85
CA ASN A 61 22.18 10.10 21.23
C ASN A 61 21.06 9.75 22.24
N LYS A 62 21.41 9.72 23.52
CA LYS A 62 20.46 9.45 24.60
C LYS A 62 19.60 10.66 25.01
N SER A 63 19.90 11.84 24.49
CA SER A 63 19.15 13.07 24.82
C SER A 63 17.81 13.16 24.08
N VAL A 64 17.67 12.45 22.94
CA VAL A 64 16.44 12.41 22.15
C VAL A 64 15.94 10.98 22.08
N PRO A 65 14.71 10.69 22.55
CA PRO A 65 14.15 9.34 22.47
C PRO A 65 14.12 8.81 21.02
N ARG A 66 14.35 7.50 20.84
CA ARG A 66 14.42 6.83 19.55
C ARG A 66 13.24 7.18 18.62
N THR A 67 12.03 7.16 19.15
CA THR A 67 10.82 7.47 18.38
C THR A 67 10.88 8.87 17.76
N TYR A 68 11.33 9.87 18.51
CA TYR A 68 11.46 11.24 18.02
C TYR A 68 12.53 11.37 16.94
N GLN A 69 13.65 10.62 17.05
CA GLN A 69 14.68 10.62 16.03
C GLN A 69 14.15 10.05 14.71
N ILE A 70 13.38 8.96 14.77
CA ILE A 70 12.76 8.33 13.58
C ILE A 70 11.68 9.24 12.99
N VAL A 71 10.80 9.80 13.81
CA VAL A 71 9.73 10.72 13.38
C VAL A 71 10.30 11.95 12.67
N LYS A 72 11.39 12.52 13.18
CA LYS A 72 12.10 13.63 12.53
C LYS A 72 12.58 13.25 11.13
N GLN A 73 13.20 12.08 10.98
CA GLN A 73 13.65 11.59 9.66
C GLN A 73 12.47 11.37 8.71
N ILE A 74 11.35 10.79 9.18
CA ILE A 74 10.13 10.62 8.38
C ILE A 74 9.66 11.97 7.84
N LYS A 75 9.51 12.96 8.73
CA LYS A 75 9.11 14.31 8.34
C LYS A 75 10.02 14.88 7.27
N GLU A 76 11.33 14.88 7.49
CA GLU A 76 12.33 15.40 6.55
C GLU A 76 12.26 14.70 5.18
N HIS A 77 12.14 13.36 5.17
CA HIS A 77 12.03 12.58 3.94
C HIS A 77 10.73 12.85 3.17
N CYS A 78 9.62 13.01 3.88
CA CYS A 78 8.32 13.31 3.28
C CYS A 78 8.26 14.74 2.74
N GLU A 79 8.69 15.73 3.52
CA GLU A 79 8.73 17.15 3.11
C GLU A 79 9.62 17.35 1.88
N LYS A 80 10.81 16.76 1.86
CA LYS A 80 11.72 16.80 0.70
C LYS A 80 11.09 16.23 -0.58
N ARG A 81 10.11 15.34 -0.46
CA ARG A 81 9.43 14.68 -1.57
C ARG A 81 8.03 15.22 -1.84
N ASN A 82 7.61 16.28 -1.15
CA ASN A 82 6.26 16.85 -1.21
C ASN A 82 5.18 15.79 -0.91
N ILE A 83 5.42 14.93 0.10
CA ILE A 83 4.44 13.99 0.62
C ILE A 83 3.81 14.63 1.86
N LEU A 84 2.50 14.87 1.80
CA LEU A 84 1.72 15.44 2.91
C LEU A 84 1.30 14.33 3.90
N PRO A 85 1.04 14.65 5.18
CA PRO A 85 0.59 13.67 6.16
C PRO A 85 -0.60 12.84 5.70
N GLU A 86 -1.60 13.44 5.07
CA GLU A 86 -2.79 12.76 4.55
C GLU A 86 -2.51 11.73 3.45
N ASN A 87 -1.34 11.80 2.84
CA ASN A 87 -0.87 10.87 1.80
C ASN A 87 0.05 9.77 2.36
N VAL A 88 -0.01 9.53 3.66
CA VAL A 88 0.78 8.51 4.34
C VAL A 88 -0.10 7.49 5.03
N ALA A 89 0.29 6.22 5.00
CA ALA A 89 -0.27 5.17 5.85
C ALA A 89 0.82 4.57 6.75
N VAL A 90 0.47 4.33 8.02
CA VAL A 90 1.39 3.84 9.05
C VAL A 90 0.84 2.58 9.68
N ASP A 91 1.66 1.54 9.86
CA ASP A 91 1.26 0.41 10.69
C ASP A 91 1.12 0.86 12.15
N ALA A 92 -0.11 0.80 12.65
CA ALA A 92 -0.47 1.13 14.02
C ALA A 92 -0.65 -0.11 14.92
N THR A 93 -0.14 -1.28 14.51
CA THR A 93 -0.26 -2.52 15.27
C THR A 93 0.63 -2.47 16.52
N GLY A 94 0.08 -2.79 17.68
CA GLY A 94 0.84 -2.86 18.92
C GLY A 94 1.59 -1.56 19.25
N ALA A 95 2.93 -1.60 19.27
CA ALA A 95 3.78 -0.43 19.53
C ALA A 95 3.72 0.64 18.43
N GLY A 96 3.11 0.35 17.27
CA GLY A 96 2.82 1.34 16.22
C GLY A 96 1.81 2.41 16.65
N ALA A 97 0.90 2.10 17.58
CA ALA A 97 -0.09 3.08 18.05
C ALA A 97 0.55 4.27 18.78
N PRO A 98 1.39 4.09 19.82
CA PRO A 98 2.10 5.22 20.46
C PRO A 98 3.07 5.93 19.49
N PHE A 99 3.66 5.22 18.54
CA PHE A 99 4.47 5.85 17.49
C PHE A 99 3.65 6.83 16.65
N CYS A 100 2.44 6.42 16.24
CA CYS A 100 1.50 7.28 15.52
C CYS A 100 1.11 8.54 16.34
N ASP A 101 1.04 8.46 17.65
CA ASP A 101 0.73 9.62 18.50
C ASP A 101 1.87 10.64 18.48
N VAL A 102 3.12 10.18 18.59
CA VAL A 102 4.30 11.06 18.45
C VAL A 102 4.35 11.67 17.04
N LEU A 103 4.14 10.87 15.99
CA LEU A 103 4.13 11.35 14.61
C LEU A 103 3.05 12.42 14.40
N SER A 104 1.86 12.24 15.00
CA SER A 104 0.77 13.22 14.94
C SER A 104 1.13 14.54 15.57
N GLY A 105 1.82 14.51 16.69
CA GLY A 105 2.24 15.72 17.41
C GLY A 105 3.36 16.49 16.70
N GLU A 106 4.28 15.78 16.06
CA GLU A 106 5.48 16.38 15.46
C GLU A 106 5.28 16.82 14.00
N TRP A 107 4.35 16.21 13.28
CA TRP A 107 4.20 16.48 11.86
C TRP A 107 2.76 16.72 11.39
N GLY A 108 1.78 15.99 11.94
CA GLY A 108 0.37 16.14 11.58
C GLY A 108 -0.40 14.83 11.69
N SER A 109 -1.71 14.92 11.91
CA SER A 109 -2.59 13.79 12.24
C SER A 109 -3.37 13.22 11.05
N GLY A 110 -3.15 13.74 9.83
CA GLY A 110 -3.93 13.36 8.63
C GLY A 110 -3.66 11.97 8.07
N PHE A 111 -2.59 11.29 8.48
CA PHE A 111 -2.20 9.99 7.95
C PHE A 111 -3.16 8.86 8.37
N LEU A 112 -3.17 7.78 7.57
CA LEU A 112 -3.95 6.58 7.85
C LEU A 112 -3.23 5.72 8.90
N ARG A 113 -3.92 5.40 10.00
CA ARG A 113 -3.48 4.39 10.96
C ARG A 113 -4.04 3.04 10.54
N VAL A 114 -3.18 2.09 10.20
CA VAL A 114 -3.56 0.76 9.70
C VAL A 114 -3.16 -0.30 10.71
N GLY A 115 -4.13 -1.00 11.28
CA GLY A 115 -3.88 -2.15 12.16
C GLY A 115 -3.86 -3.44 11.34
N PHE A 116 -2.72 -4.07 11.14
CA PHE A 116 -2.57 -5.29 10.33
C PHE A 116 -3.42 -6.46 10.83
N GLY A 117 -3.55 -6.62 12.14
CA GLY A 117 -4.40 -7.65 12.75
C GLY A 117 -5.89 -7.30 12.78
N GLY A 118 -6.25 -6.05 12.45
CA GLY A 118 -7.63 -5.58 12.45
C GLY A 118 -8.48 -6.24 11.36
N LYS A 119 -9.79 -5.94 11.40
CA LYS A 119 -10.77 -6.41 10.41
C LYS A 119 -10.39 -5.90 9.01
N ALA A 120 -10.54 -6.74 7.98
CA ALA A 120 -10.46 -6.32 6.59
C ALA A 120 -11.52 -5.25 6.28
N SER A 121 -11.33 -4.45 5.25
CA SER A 121 -12.23 -3.35 4.94
C SER A 121 -13.51 -3.82 4.23
N ASP A 122 -14.55 -3.00 4.27
CA ASP A 122 -15.77 -3.21 3.50
C ASP A 122 -15.66 -2.64 2.06
N LYS A 123 -14.45 -2.30 1.62
CA LYS A 123 -14.20 -1.86 0.25
C LYS A 123 -14.12 -3.02 -0.73
N ARG A 124 -14.56 -2.79 -1.95
CA ARG A 124 -14.40 -3.76 -3.05
C ARG A 124 -12.92 -4.04 -3.32
N VAL A 125 -12.62 -5.29 -3.66
CA VAL A 125 -11.24 -5.72 -3.95
C VAL A 125 -10.79 -5.35 -5.36
N SER A 126 -11.74 -5.22 -6.30
CA SER A 126 -11.51 -4.71 -7.65
C SER A 126 -12.77 -4.02 -8.18
N ALA A 127 -12.65 -3.23 -9.24
CA ALA A 127 -13.78 -2.55 -9.87
C ALA A 127 -14.83 -3.52 -10.42
N ASN A 128 -14.37 -4.70 -10.88
CA ASN A 128 -15.21 -5.71 -11.51
C ASN A 128 -15.77 -6.75 -10.50
N SER A 129 -15.28 -6.74 -9.26
CA SER A 129 -15.75 -7.66 -8.20
C SER A 129 -16.88 -7.01 -7.39
N ARG A 130 -17.89 -7.83 -7.03
CA ARG A 130 -18.90 -7.45 -6.03
C ARG A 130 -18.43 -7.73 -4.61
N SER A 131 -17.41 -8.57 -4.45
CA SER A 131 -16.90 -8.97 -3.13
C SER A 131 -16.11 -7.85 -2.48
N ILE A 132 -16.29 -7.72 -1.18
CA ILE A 132 -15.59 -6.79 -0.30
C ILE A 132 -14.51 -7.49 0.51
N GLY A 133 -13.58 -6.73 1.08
CA GLY A 133 -12.45 -7.28 1.82
C GLY A 133 -12.86 -8.21 2.96
N THR A 134 -13.88 -7.84 3.73
CA THR A 134 -14.37 -8.66 4.88
C THR A 134 -14.97 -10.01 4.51
N GLU A 135 -15.41 -10.18 3.28
CA GLU A 135 -15.90 -11.47 2.78
C GLU A 135 -14.77 -12.42 2.41
N LEU A 136 -13.66 -11.88 1.90
CA LEU A 136 -12.57 -12.66 1.31
C LEU A 136 -11.36 -12.84 2.23
N TYR A 137 -11.11 -11.92 3.16
CA TYR A 137 -9.88 -11.89 3.95
C TYR A 137 -10.16 -11.97 5.45
N VAL A 138 -9.30 -12.69 6.17
CA VAL A 138 -9.42 -12.87 7.62
C VAL A 138 -9.12 -11.58 8.37
N ASN A 139 -8.11 -10.83 7.92
CA ASN A 139 -7.61 -9.62 8.56
C ASN A 139 -7.11 -8.59 7.54
N ARG A 140 -6.76 -7.41 8.04
CA ARG A 140 -6.34 -6.28 7.22
C ARG A 140 -5.07 -6.56 6.42
N VAL A 141 -4.06 -7.17 7.00
CA VAL A 141 -2.81 -7.48 6.28
C VAL A 141 -3.06 -8.45 5.13
N SER A 142 -3.94 -9.44 5.29
CA SER A 142 -4.30 -10.35 4.20
C SER A 142 -4.97 -9.60 3.05
N GLU A 143 -5.88 -8.67 3.36
CA GLU A 143 -6.49 -7.81 2.34
C GLU A 143 -5.44 -6.97 1.59
N LEU A 144 -4.53 -6.31 2.30
CA LEU A 144 -3.49 -5.47 1.68
C LEU A 144 -2.65 -6.26 0.67
N TRP A 145 -2.20 -7.44 1.05
CA TRP A 145 -1.37 -8.28 0.19
C TRP A 145 -2.11 -8.78 -1.03
N PHE A 146 -3.36 -9.22 -0.87
CA PHE A 146 -4.13 -9.74 -2.01
C PHE A 146 -4.70 -8.65 -2.92
N VAL A 147 -5.01 -7.47 -2.40
CA VAL A 147 -5.31 -6.30 -3.24
C VAL A 147 -4.07 -5.86 -4.02
N GLY A 148 -2.87 -5.90 -3.41
CA GLY A 148 -1.61 -5.68 -4.11
C GLY A 148 -1.41 -6.68 -5.25
N LYS A 149 -1.67 -7.97 -5.00
CA LYS A 149 -1.64 -9.01 -6.03
C LYS A 149 -2.61 -8.69 -7.19
N GLU A 150 -3.84 -8.26 -6.89
CA GLU A 150 -4.81 -7.90 -7.94
C GLU A 150 -4.34 -6.71 -8.77
N LEU A 151 -3.79 -5.66 -8.16
CA LEU A 151 -3.23 -4.52 -8.88
C LEU A 151 -2.03 -4.91 -9.75
N MET A 152 -1.20 -5.87 -9.29
CA MET A 152 -0.12 -6.43 -10.11
C MET A 152 -0.67 -7.25 -11.29
N ARG A 153 -1.71 -8.06 -11.07
CA ARG A 153 -2.38 -8.84 -12.11
C ARG A 153 -2.96 -7.93 -13.20
N THR A 154 -3.53 -6.81 -12.80
CA THR A 154 -4.10 -5.80 -13.72
C THR A 154 -3.05 -4.86 -14.31
N ARG A 155 -1.76 -5.10 -14.06
CA ARG A 155 -0.63 -4.30 -14.57
C ARG A 155 -0.67 -2.82 -14.14
N GLN A 156 -1.21 -2.56 -12.96
CA GLN A 156 -1.30 -1.20 -12.39
C GLN A 156 -0.17 -0.87 -11.41
N VAL A 157 0.78 -1.79 -11.19
CA VAL A 157 1.92 -1.61 -10.27
C VAL A 157 3.23 -1.62 -11.04
N PHE A 158 4.04 -0.61 -10.83
CA PHE A 158 5.35 -0.39 -11.45
C PHE A 158 6.42 -0.19 -10.37
N GLY A 159 7.69 -0.20 -10.75
CA GLY A 159 8.81 0.12 -9.85
C GLY A 159 9.07 -0.94 -8.78
N VAL A 160 8.62 -2.18 -8.97
CA VAL A 160 8.88 -3.29 -8.03
C VAL A 160 10.36 -3.68 -8.11
N SER A 161 11.12 -3.43 -7.04
CA SER A 161 12.51 -3.85 -6.94
C SER A 161 12.65 -5.37 -6.75
N THR A 162 13.83 -5.92 -7.02
CA THR A 162 14.10 -7.35 -6.83
C THR A 162 13.86 -7.78 -5.38
N ASP A 163 14.31 -6.97 -4.41
CA ASP A 163 14.15 -7.29 -2.98
C ASP A 163 12.68 -7.25 -2.56
N LEU A 164 11.92 -6.25 -3.04
CA LEU A 164 10.48 -6.18 -2.81
C LEU A 164 9.76 -7.39 -3.44
N ALA A 165 10.10 -7.74 -4.68
CA ALA A 165 9.52 -8.91 -5.37
C ALA A 165 9.81 -10.20 -4.60
N GLN A 166 11.01 -10.36 -4.06
CA GLN A 166 11.38 -11.51 -3.25
C GLN A 166 10.51 -11.63 -1.98
N GLU A 167 10.29 -10.53 -1.25
CA GLU A 167 9.42 -10.56 -0.07
C GLU A 167 7.97 -10.87 -0.43
N ILE A 168 7.44 -10.21 -1.47
CA ILE A 168 6.05 -10.41 -1.92
C ILE A 168 5.79 -11.86 -2.33
N THR A 169 6.71 -12.48 -3.07
CA THR A 169 6.51 -13.84 -3.59
C THR A 169 6.84 -14.94 -2.59
N SER A 170 7.52 -14.62 -1.50
CA SER A 170 7.95 -15.60 -0.49
C SER A 170 6.96 -15.82 0.64
N ARG A 171 5.96 -14.95 0.82
CA ARG A 171 4.99 -15.06 1.92
C ARG A 171 3.89 -16.06 1.60
N ASN A 172 3.71 -17.05 2.45
CA ASN A 172 2.68 -18.08 2.30
C ASN A 172 1.29 -17.57 2.71
N TYR A 173 0.25 -18.31 2.35
CA TYR A 173 -1.11 -18.06 2.79
C TYR A 173 -1.91 -19.35 2.92
N ASP A 174 -2.95 -19.32 3.73
CA ASP A 174 -3.89 -20.41 3.95
C ASP A 174 -5.33 -19.99 3.65
N MET A 175 -6.17 -20.98 3.37
CA MET A 175 -7.61 -20.83 3.28
C MET A 175 -8.23 -21.26 4.60
N VAL A 176 -8.80 -20.32 5.35
CA VAL A 176 -9.38 -20.55 6.67
C VAL A 176 -10.90 -20.55 6.57
N LYS A 177 -11.54 -21.62 7.08
CA LYS A 177 -12.99 -21.72 7.16
C LYS A 177 -13.47 -21.23 8.53
N SER A 178 -14.15 -20.07 8.55
CA SER A 178 -14.82 -19.51 9.72
C SER A 178 -16.18 -18.97 9.23
N GLY A 179 -17.15 -19.88 9.06
CA GLY A 179 -18.39 -19.63 8.33
C GLY A 179 -18.16 -19.67 6.82
N THR A 180 -17.60 -18.61 6.25
CA THR A 180 -17.13 -18.55 4.85
C THR A 180 -15.64 -18.88 4.74
N LEU A 181 -15.22 -19.34 3.56
CA LEU A 181 -13.81 -19.60 3.27
C LEU A 181 -13.11 -18.26 2.99
N ARG A 182 -12.10 -17.91 3.80
CA ARG A 182 -11.36 -16.65 3.70
C ARG A 182 -9.85 -16.88 3.66
N VAL A 183 -9.15 -15.99 2.96
CA VAL A 183 -7.68 -16.02 2.86
C VAL A 183 -7.07 -15.40 4.11
N LYS A 184 -6.05 -16.08 4.65
CA LYS A 184 -5.18 -15.60 5.72
C LYS A 184 -3.73 -15.70 5.27
N ILE A 185 -3.03 -14.57 5.24
CA ILE A 185 -1.60 -14.57 4.95
C ILE A 185 -0.81 -15.02 6.18
N GLU A 186 0.33 -15.66 5.94
CA GLU A 186 1.31 -16.05 6.95
C GLU A 186 1.66 -14.87 7.89
N SER A 187 1.72 -15.11 9.18
CA SER A 187 2.08 -14.06 10.14
C SER A 187 3.55 -13.62 10.02
N LYS A 188 3.89 -12.40 10.48
CA LYS A 188 5.29 -11.94 10.51
C LYS A 188 6.21 -12.89 11.28
N PRO A 189 5.86 -13.41 12.47
CA PRO A 189 6.72 -14.38 13.18
C PRO A 189 6.96 -15.67 12.41
N GLU A 190 5.92 -16.24 11.78
CA GLU A 190 6.06 -17.47 10.96
C GLU A 190 6.95 -17.20 9.74
N PHE A 191 6.71 -16.10 9.02
CA PHE A 191 7.55 -15.69 7.90
C PHE A 191 9.01 -15.49 8.32
N LYS A 192 9.26 -14.76 9.42
CA LYS A 192 10.61 -14.50 9.96
C LYS A 192 11.32 -15.80 10.36
N ALA A 193 10.60 -16.75 10.97
CA ALA A 193 11.15 -18.04 11.34
C ALA A 193 11.59 -18.88 10.11
N ARG A 194 10.85 -18.78 9.01
CA ARG A 194 11.09 -19.52 7.77
C ARG A 194 12.07 -18.80 6.83
N PHE A 195 11.96 -17.47 6.73
CA PHE A 195 12.69 -16.66 5.74
C PHE A 195 13.94 -15.98 6.32
N GLY A 196 14.08 -15.96 7.65
CA GLY A 196 15.22 -15.39 8.38
C GLY A 196 15.11 -13.87 8.66
N ARG A 197 14.15 -13.17 8.06
CA ARG A 197 13.89 -11.74 8.28
C ARG A 197 12.40 -11.43 8.11
N SER A 198 11.96 -10.28 8.64
CA SER A 198 10.60 -9.77 8.43
C SER A 198 10.39 -9.25 7.01
N PRO A 199 9.15 -9.24 6.47
CA PRO A 199 8.83 -8.70 5.15
C PRO A 199 8.58 -7.19 5.21
N ASP A 200 9.52 -6.44 5.81
CA ASP A 200 9.33 -5.02 6.17
C ASP A 200 9.21 -4.12 4.94
N LEU A 201 9.89 -4.46 3.82
CA LEU A 201 9.76 -3.74 2.55
C LEU A 201 8.36 -3.89 1.98
N ALA A 202 7.86 -5.13 1.95
CA ALA A 202 6.54 -5.44 1.38
C ALA A 202 5.42 -4.86 2.25
N ASP A 203 5.52 -4.93 3.57
CA ASP A 203 4.54 -4.36 4.48
C ASP A 203 4.46 -2.83 4.31
N ALA A 204 5.60 -2.12 4.23
CA ALA A 204 5.64 -0.67 3.98
C ALA A 204 5.13 -0.31 2.57
N ALA A 205 5.50 -1.07 1.53
CA ALA A 205 5.03 -0.85 0.17
C ALA A 205 3.50 -1.02 0.06
N PHE A 206 2.95 -2.05 0.69
CA PHE A 206 1.50 -2.27 0.69
C PHE A 206 0.73 -1.25 1.55
N LEU A 207 1.34 -0.64 2.56
CA LEU A 207 0.78 0.52 3.23
C LEU A 207 0.70 1.74 2.29
N ALA A 208 1.74 2.02 1.50
CA ALA A 208 1.68 3.08 0.48
C ALA A 208 0.57 2.82 -0.56
N LEU A 209 0.43 1.56 -0.99
CA LEU A 209 -0.64 1.14 -1.89
C LEU A 209 -2.02 1.31 -1.23
N ASP A 210 -2.16 0.96 0.04
CA ASP A 210 -3.43 1.16 0.77
C ASP A 210 -3.76 2.64 0.93
N CYS A 211 -2.78 3.50 1.18
CA CYS A 211 -2.98 4.94 1.16
C CYS A 211 -3.55 5.41 -0.18
N ALA A 212 -2.96 4.98 -1.30
CA ALA A 212 -3.46 5.28 -2.63
C ALA A 212 -4.90 4.78 -2.85
N ARG A 213 -5.22 3.58 -2.36
CA ARG A 213 -6.56 3.00 -2.43
C ARG A 213 -7.57 3.76 -1.59
N GLN A 214 -7.22 4.12 -0.36
CA GLN A 214 -8.13 4.75 0.60
C GLN A 214 -8.38 6.23 0.28
N ARG A 215 -7.35 6.96 -0.18
CA ARG A 215 -7.36 8.41 -0.35
C ARG A 215 -7.52 8.86 -1.79
N LEU A 216 -6.97 8.08 -2.74
CA LEU A 216 -6.86 8.49 -4.14
C LEU A 216 -7.69 7.60 -5.09
N GLY A 217 -8.46 6.65 -4.55
CA GLY A 217 -9.34 5.81 -5.35
C GLY A 217 -8.65 4.77 -6.24
N LEU A 218 -7.39 4.41 -5.93
CA LEU A 218 -6.72 3.34 -6.68
C LEU A 218 -7.47 2.02 -6.47
N VAL A 219 -7.94 1.41 -7.54
CA VAL A 219 -8.65 0.13 -7.55
C VAL A 219 -8.19 -0.72 -8.72
N ALA A 220 -8.13 -2.03 -8.53
CA ALA A 220 -7.79 -2.95 -9.60
C ALA A 220 -8.89 -2.96 -10.67
N VAL A 221 -8.50 -2.71 -11.91
CA VAL A 221 -9.39 -2.69 -13.08
C VAL A 221 -8.83 -3.66 -14.11
N ASP A 222 -9.61 -4.68 -14.48
CA ASP A 222 -9.19 -5.62 -15.51
C ASP A 222 -8.86 -4.88 -16.81
N PRO A 223 -7.75 -5.22 -17.47
CA PRO A 223 -7.45 -4.67 -18.78
C PRO A 223 -8.59 -5.02 -19.74
N PRO A 224 -8.89 -4.16 -20.73
CA PRO A 224 -9.88 -4.50 -21.75
C PRO A 224 -9.50 -5.83 -22.41
N GLU A 225 -10.49 -6.71 -22.60
CA GLU A 225 -10.27 -7.97 -23.34
C GLU A 225 -9.69 -7.64 -24.71
N GLU A 226 -8.56 -8.26 -25.04
CA GLU A 226 -8.02 -8.21 -26.40
C GLU A 226 -9.03 -8.92 -27.31
N GLY A 227 -9.62 -8.18 -28.25
CA GLY A 227 -10.49 -8.78 -29.25
C GLY A 227 -9.74 -9.88 -30.00
N LYS A 228 -10.45 -10.91 -30.47
CA LYS A 228 -9.88 -12.04 -31.26
C LYS A 228 -9.10 -11.59 -32.52
N ASP A 229 -9.17 -10.30 -32.85
CA ASP A 229 -8.49 -9.62 -33.95
C ASP A 229 -7.27 -8.80 -33.50
N GLY A 230 -6.85 -8.91 -32.22
CA GLY A 230 -5.69 -8.18 -31.70
C GLY A 230 -5.90 -6.66 -31.59
N ARG A 231 -7.11 -6.16 -31.84
CA ARG A 231 -7.43 -4.74 -31.67
C ARG A 231 -8.10 -4.49 -30.33
N PRO A 232 -7.66 -3.50 -29.55
CA PRO A 232 -8.36 -3.15 -28.32
C PRO A 232 -9.78 -2.71 -28.69
N HIS A 233 -10.78 -3.37 -28.12
CA HIS A 233 -12.15 -2.87 -28.21
C HIS A 233 -12.17 -1.43 -27.70
N ARG A 234 -12.88 -0.56 -28.44
CA ARG A 234 -12.98 0.88 -28.19
C ARG A 234 -13.18 1.15 -26.71
N ARG A 235 -12.15 1.68 -26.05
CA ARG A 235 -12.13 2.01 -24.62
C ARG A 235 -13.33 2.89 -24.28
N THR A 236 -14.21 2.40 -23.43
CA THR A 236 -14.96 3.30 -22.55
C THR A 236 -13.89 3.92 -21.66
N THR A 237 -13.56 5.17 -21.88
CA THR A 237 -12.48 5.86 -21.18
C THR A 237 -12.76 5.76 -19.68
N ILE A 238 -11.76 5.41 -18.87
CA ILE A 238 -11.84 5.34 -17.40
C ILE A 238 -12.41 6.64 -16.82
N LYS A 239 -12.24 7.77 -17.52
CA LYS A 239 -12.90 9.06 -17.26
C LYS A 239 -14.45 8.94 -17.27
N GLN A 240 -15.01 8.12 -18.14
CA GLN A 240 -16.47 7.86 -18.22
C GLN A 240 -16.93 6.88 -17.14
N LEU A 241 -16.08 5.91 -16.74
CA LEU A 241 -16.35 5.03 -15.60
C LEU A 241 -16.23 5.78 -14.26
N GLY A 242 -15.26 6.66 -14.11
CA GLY A 242 -15.13 7.54 -12.92
C GLY A 242 -16.33 8.47 -12.77
N GLN A 243 -16.80 9.07 -13.86
CA GLN A 243 -18.02 9.88 -13.87
C GLN A 243 -19.30 9.07 -13.61
N ALA A 244 -19.38 7.85 -14.14
CA ALA A 244 -20.52 6.96 -13.90
C ALA A 244 -20.59 6.45 -12.44
N LEU A 245 -19.43 6.27 -11.78
CA LEU A 245 -19.37 5.90 -10.36
C LEU A 245 -19.72 7.11 -9.47
N GLN A 246 -19.24 8.31 -9.78
CA GLN A 246 -19.60 9.54 -9.06
C GLN A 246 -21.09 9.87 -9.21
N ASN A 247 -21.69 9.64 -10.38
CA ASN A 247 -23.12 9.88 -10.61
C ASN A 247 -24.02 8.81 -9.95
N ARG A 248 -23.51 7.60 -9.64
CA ARG A 248 -24.28 6.59 -8.90
C ARG A 248 -24.36 6.89 -7.41
N ASP A 249 -23.32 7.47 -6.84
CA ASP A 249 -23.33 7.86 -5.42
C ASP A 249 -24.20 9.12 -5.18
N ALA A 250 -24.42 9.92 -6.20
CA ALA A 250 -25.33 11.09 -6.14
C ALA A 250 -26.83 10.72 -6.22
N VAL A 251 -27.18 9.57 -6.77
CA VAL A 251 -28.59 9.12 -6.93
C VAL A 251 -29.10 8.31 -5.70
N LEU A 252 -28.24 8.01 -4.74
CA LEU A 252 -28.61 7.31 -3.49
C LEU A 252 -28.80 8.27 -2.29
N LEU A 253 -28.79 9.57 -2.51
CA LEU A 253 -28.99 10.61 -1.47
C LEU A 253 -30.23 11.47 -1.68
N ASP A 254 -31.16 11.08 -2.55
CA ASP A 254 -32.52 11.64 -2.67
C ASP A 254 -33.60 10.66 -2.16
#